data_f2e025b794f5237f91182214ee776a14
#
_entry.id   f2e025b794f5237f91182214ee776a14
#
_cell.length_a   1.000
_cell.length_b   1.000
_cell.length_c   1.000
_cell.angle_alpha   90.00
_cell.angle_beta   90.00
_cell.angle_gamma   90.00
#
_symmetry.space_group_name_H-M   'P 1'
#
loop_
_entity.id
_entity.type
_entity.pdbx_description
1 polymer ?
#
loop_
_entity_poly.entity_id
_entity_poly.type
_entity_poly.pdbx_seq_one_letter_code
_entity_poly.pdbx_strand_id
1 'polypeptide(L)'
;MRAAVITGPGTAEVADVPTPDPGPGEVLVQIEGCGVCGSDLPVWEGRPWFAYPRAPGAPGHEGWGRVVAVGADVRAPAPGALVAAICFASDAEFDVAAADAVVTLPAELEGQPFPGEALGCAMNVARRSEFAAGQTVAVVGVSFLGALLVQIAARARARVIAIARRPYALRVARAMGAEHTFSSEDDDVVAAVEELTGGTLCDRVLEVTGHQGPLDLAGRLVRVRGRLVIAGYHQDGARTVDMGLWNWRGIDVINAHEREQAAYVRGVREAAHAVAAGSLDPQPLYTHEFGLAQIGDAFSTAIARPDGFLKALVRP
;
A
#
# COMPACT_ATOMS: atom_id res chain seq x y z
N MET A 1 13.89 24.75 1.09
CA MET A 1 13.53 23.50 1.74
C MET A 1 14.50 22.41 1.36
N ARG A 2 14.66 21.40 2.20
CA ARG A 2 15.41 20.21 1.86
C ARG A 2 14.49 19.21 1.14
N ALA A 3 15.01 18.56 0.10
CA ALA A 3 14.31 17.52 -0.63
C ALA A 3 15.27 16.42 -1.08
N ALA A 4 14.83 15.17 -1.08
CA ALA A 4 15.57 14.08 -1.66
C ALA A 4 15.53 14.16 -3.19
N VAL A 5 16.66 13.92 -3.83
CA VAL A 5 16.80 13.85 -5.30
C VAL A 5 17.45 12.53 -5.64
N ILE A 6 16.72 11.66 -6.35
CA ILE A 6 17.32 10.45 -6.90
C ILE A 6 18.08 10.86 -8.17
N THR A 7 19.41 10.84 -8.10
CA THR A 7 20.32 11.32 -9.15
C THR A 7 20.68 10.23 -10.15
N GLY A 8 20.47 8.97 -9.79
CA GLY A 8 20.72 7.79 -10.62
C GLY A 8 20.27 6.52 -9.91
N PRO A 9 20.39 5.35 -10.58
CA PRO A 9 20.10 4.08 -9.96
C PRO A 9 20.89 3.86 -8.66
N GLY A 10 20.21 3.57 -7.56
CA GLY A 10 20.82 3.37 -6.25
C GLY A 10 21.51 4.59 -5.65
N THR A 11 21.26 5.78 -6.17
CA THR A 11 21.95 7.01 -5.74
C THR A 11 20.96 8.13 -5.50
N ALA A 12 21.01 8.72 -4.30
CA ALA A 12 20.23 9.89 -3.93
C ALA A 12 21.08 10.86 -3.10
N GLU A 13 20.70 12.12 -3.14
CA GLU A 13 21.25 13.18 -2.31
C GLU A 13 20.12 14.02 -1.73
N VAL A 14 20.39 14.76 -0.67
CA VAL A 14 19.47 15.79 -0.17
C VAL A 14 19.98 17.14 -0.66
N ALA A 15 19.11 17.85 -1.38
CA ALA A 15 19.40 19.16 -1.96
C ALA A 15 18.56 20.25 -1.31
N ASP A 16 19.15 21.44 -1.21
CA ASP A 16 18.40 22.66 -0.88
C ASP A 16 17.76 23.20 -2.16
N VAL A 17 16.42 23.24 -2.19
CA VAL A 17 15.62 23.71 -3.32
C VAL A 17 14.63 24.78 -2.85
N PRO A 18 14.12 25.65 -3.75
CA PRO A 18 13.06 26.58 -3.39
C PRO A 18 11.84 25.82 -2.82
N THR A 19 11.25 26.36 -1.75
CA THR A 19 9.94 25.87 -1.29
C THR A 19 8.90 26.22 -2.35
N PRO A 20 8.05 25.28 -2.80
CA PRO A 20 7.04 25.58 -3.79
C PRO A 20 5.94 26.47 -3.21
N ASP A 21 5.37 27.34 -4.04
CA ASP A 21 4.19 28.12 -3.70
C ASP A 21 2.93 27.38 -4.21
N PRO A 22 1.86 27.26 -3.40
CA PRO A 22 0.61 26.65 -3.86
C PRO A 22 -0.08 27.55 -4.88
N GLY A 23 -0.43 26.98 -6.04
CA GLY A 23 -1.26 27.63 -7.05
C GLY A 23 -2.72 27.77 -6.62
N PRO A 24 -3.57 28.43 -7.42
CA PRO A 24 -5.01 28.45 -7.19
C PRO A 24 -5.57 27.03 -7.06
N GLY A 25 -6.35 26.74 -6.02
CA GLY A 25 -6.90 25.40 -5.78
C GLY A 25 -5.93 24.39 -5.14
N GLU A 26 -4.72 24.80 -4.79
CA GLU A 26 -3.71 23.93 -4.17
C GLU A 26 -3.42 24.32 -2.72
N VAL A 27 -2.85 23.41 -1.97
CA VAL A 27 -2.36 23.61 -0.61
C VAL A 27 -0.88 23.24 -0.53
N LEU A 28 -0.12 23.98 0.28
CA LEU A 28 1.23 23.62 0.67
C LEU A 28 1.17 22.84 1.98
N VAL A 29 1.70 21.63 1.96
CA VAL A 29 1.78 20.75 3.12
C VAL A 29 3.20 20.70 3.61
N GLN A 30 3.42 21.04 4.89
CA GLN A 30 4.64 20.70 5.60
C GLN A 30 4.59 19.22 5.93
N ILE A 31 5.50 18.46 5.34
CA ILE A 31 5.51 16.99 5.47
C ILE A 31 6.06 16.60 6.84
N GLU A 32 5.31 15.82 7.59
CA GLU A 32 5.73 15.19 8.85
C GLU A 32 6.28 13.77 8.61
N GLY A 33 5.99 13.20 7.44
CA GLY A 33 6.55 11.95 6.99
C GLY A 33 5.96 11.46 5.68
N CYS A 34 6.64 10.51 5.06
CA CYS A 34 6.22 9.83 3.84
C CYS A 34 6.51 8.32 3.96
N GLY A 35 5.60 7.50 3.49
CA GLY A 35 5.81 6.04 3.42
C GLY A 35 6.58 5.65 2.17
N VAL A 36 7.49 4.68 2.27
CA VAL A 36 8.13 4.07 1.09
C VAL A 36 7.23 3.00 0.51
N CYS A 37 6.82 3.16 -0.74
CA CYS A 37 5.97 2.23 -1.47
C CYS A 37 6.78 1.24 -2.32
N GLY A 38 6.21 0.04 -2.54
CA GLY A 38 6.79 -0.92 -3.48
C GLY A 38 6.84 -0.41 -4.92
N SER A 39 5.96 0.52 -5.29
CA SER A 39 5.96 1.16 -6.62
C SER A 39 7.11 2.15 -6.85
N ASP A 40 7.78 2.59 -5.78
CA ASP A 40 8.93 3.50 -5.86
C ASP A 40 10.24 2.73 -6.16
N LEU A 41 10.28 1.45 -5.81
CA LEU A 41 11.50 0.64 -5.92
C LEU A 41 12.06 0.55 -7.35
N PRO A 42 11.26 0.45 -8.42
CA PRO A 42 11.78 0.43 -9.79
C PRO A 42 12.58 1.68 -10.20
N VAL A 43 12.25 2.85 -9.65
CA VAL A 43 13.05 4.06 -9.91
C VAL A 43 14.39 3.98 -9.19
N TRP A 44 14.43 3.42 -7.98
CA TRP A 44 15.69 3.18 -7.26
C TRP A 44 16.55 2.11 -7.94
N GLU A 45 15.93 1.05 -8.46
CA GLU A 45 16.60 -0.03 -9.19
C GLU A 45 17.12 0.38 -10.57
N GLY A 46 16.74 1.53 -11.11
CA GLY A 46 17.20 1.98 -12.42
C GLY A 46 16.49 1.31 -13.58
N ARG A 47 15.20 1.00 -13.46
CA ARG A 47 14.45 0.42 -14.58
C ARG A 47 14.49 1.35 -15.82
N PRO A 48 14.58 0.82 -17.04
CA PRO A 48 14.95 1.58 -18.23
C PRO A 48 13.94 2.66 -18.67
N TRP A 49 12.76 2.67 -18.11
CA TRP A 49 11.74 3.69 -18.41
C TRP A 49 11.81 4.92 -17.51
N PHE A 50 12.76 4.98 -16.57
CA PHE A 50 12.97 6.16 -15.74
C PHE A 50 14.14 6.99 -16.25
N ALA A 51 13.98 8.31 -16.22
CA ALA A 51 15.03 9.29 -16.47
C ALA A 51 15.51 9.92 -15.16
N TYR A 52 16.78 10.31 -15.12
CA TYR A 52 17.43 10.92 -13.95
C TYR A 52 18.09 12.25 -14.33
N PRO A 53 18.26 13.21 -13.37
CA PRO A 53 17.77 13.13 -12.00
C PRO A 53 16.24 13.18 -11.95
N ARG A 54 15.67 12.66 -10.84
CA ARG A 54 14.24 12.82 -10.56
C ARG A 54 13.95 14.22 -10.04
N ALA A 55 12.71 14.66 -10.14
CA ALA A 55 12.28 15.89 -9.50
C ALA A 55 12.51 15.81 -7.97
N PRO A 56 12.88 16.91 -7.30
CA PRO A 56 13.06 16.93 -5.86
C PRO A 56 11.81 16.41 -5.13
N GLY A 57 12.01 15.53 -4.15
CA GLY A 57 10.96 14.87 -3.38
C GLY A 57 10.26 13.69 -4.06
N ALA A 58 10.45 13.49 -5.39
CA ALA A 58 9.87 12.35 -6.08
C ALA A 58 10.73 11.09 -5.88
N PRO A 59 10.11 9.90 -5.73
CA PRO A 59 8.69 9.57 -6.01
C PRO A 59 7.75 9.58 -4.79
N GLY A 60 8.13 10.16 -3.64
CA GLY A 60 7.34 10.14 -2.42
C GLY A 60 5.88 10.50 -2.64
N HIS A 61 4.97 9.54 -2.42
CA HIS A 61 3.53 9.71 -2.68
C HIS A 61 2.61 9.27 -1.54
N GLU A 62 3.19 8.91 -0.41
CA GLU A 62 2.43 8.52 0.79
C GLU A 62 2.60 9.57 1.91
N GLY A 63 2.58 10.86 1.55
CA GLY A 63 2.85 11.98 2.45
C GLY A 63 1.69 12.26 3.43
N TRP A 64 2.05 12.65 4.66
CA TRP A 64 1.16 13.26 5.64
C TRP A 64 1.88 14.42 6.34
N GLY A 65 1.10 15.35 6.87
CA GLY A 65 1.65 16.53 7.54
C GLY A 65 0.63 17.61 7.77
N ARG A 66 1.07 18.89 7.78
CA ARG A 66 0.21 20.02 8.07
C ARG A 66 0.13 20.99 6.90
N VAL A 67 -1.06 21.45 6.63
CA VAL A 67 -1.26 22.58 5.72
C VAL A 67 -0.63 23.83 6.33
N VAL A 68 0.27 24.50 5.58
CA VAL A 68 0.92 25.75 6.02
C VAL A 68 0.54 26.95 5.16
N ALA A 69 0.13 26.72 3.90
CA ALA A 69 -0.40 27.76 3.02
C ALA A 69 -1.46 27.17 2.10
N VAL A 70 -2.34 28.04 1.62
CA VAL A 70 -3.43 27.68 0.69
C VAL A 70 -3.47 28.68 -0.46
N GLY A 71 -3.79 28.19 -1.65
CA GLY A 71 -4.01 29.02 -2.83
C GLY A 71 -5.33 29.80 -2.76
N ALA A 72 -5.48 30.76 -3.68
CA ALA A 72 -6.56 31.76 -3.63
C ALA A 72 -7.98 31.16 -3.63
N ASP A 73 -8.19 30.02 -4.30
CA ASP A 73 -9.52 29.42 -4.46
C ASP A 73 -9.83 28.33 -3.43
N VAL A 74 -8.90 28.08 -2.48
CA VAL A 74 -9.05 27.02 -1.47
C VAL A 74 -9.84 27.54 -0.27
N ARG A 75 -10.95 26.87 0.04
CA ARG A 75 -11.78 27.15 1.23
C ARG A 75 -11.48 26.18 2.37
N ALA A 76 -11.03 24.98 2.06
CA ALA A 76 -10.64 23.92 3.00
C ALA A 76 -9.66 22.98 2.28
N PRO A 77 -8.71 22.32 3.03
CA PRO A 77 -8.45 22.52 4.46
C PRO A 77 -7.79 23.87 4.79
N ALA A 78 -7.93 24.31 6.04
CA ALA A 78 -7.31 25.55 6.52
C ALA A 78 -5.84 25.31 6.93
N PRO A 79 -4.98 26.35 6.95
CA PRO A 79 -3.67 26.29 7.57
C PRO A 79 -3.73 25.77 9.01
N GLY A 80 -2.77 24.91 9.39
CA GLY A 80 -2.72 24.19 10.66
C GLY A 80 -3.43 22.81 10.65
N ALA A 81 -4.27 22.52 9.66
CA ALA A 81 -4.95 21.22 9.58
C ALA A 81 -3.94 20.08 9.38
N LEU A 82 -4.05 19.01 10.16
CA LEU A 82 -3.35 17.76 9.94
C LEU A 82 -4.00 17.03 8.77
N VAL A 83 -3.22 16.58 7.81
CA VAL A 83 -3.71 16.02 6.56
C VAL A 83 -2.89 14.82 6.07
N ALA A 84 -3.53 13.94 5.30
CA ALA A 84 -2.86 13.06 4.37
C ALA A 84 -3.12 13.58 2.94
N ALA A 85 -2.10 13.62 2.11
CA ALA A 85 -2.16 14.18 0.78
C ALA A 85 -1.81 13.14 -0.28
N ILE A 86 -2.55 13.14 -1.39
CA ILE A 86 -2.19 12.42 -2.60
C ILE A 86 -1.37 13.38 -3.45
N CYS A 87 -0.06 13.32 -3.28
CA CYS A 87 0.94 14.13 -3.94
C CYS A 87 2.13 13.23 -4.34
N PHE A 88 3.17 13.75 -4.99
CA PHE A 88 4.18 12.91 -5.64
C PHE A 88 5.62 13.39 -5.40
N ALA A 89 5.82 14.32 -4.45
CA ALA A 89 7.13 14.87 -4.12
C ALA A 89 7.34 14.97 -2.60
N SER A 90 6.76 14.03 -1.84
CA SER A 90 6.73 14.08 -0.36
C SER A 90 7.99 13.54 0.32
N ASP A 91 9.01 13.08 -0.43
CA ASP A 91 10.35 12.86 0.15
C ASP A 91 11.09 14.21 0.28
N ALA A 92 10.45 15.17 0.94
CA ALA A 92 10.88 16.56 1.12
C ALA A 92 10.21 17.18 2.35
N GLU A 93 10.72 18.36 2.81
CA GLU A 93 10.12 19.09 3.93
C GLU A 93 8.72 19.66 3.60
N PHE A 94 8.45 19.95 2.31
CA PHE A 94 7.16 20.47 1.85
C PHE A 94 6.79 19.86 0.50
N ASP A 95 5.48 19.69 0.28
CA ASP A 95 4.93 19.29 -1.02
C ASP A 95 3.63 20.05 -1.29
N VAL A 96 3.26 20.21 -2.55
CA VAL A 96 2.02 20.84 -2.98
C VAL A 96 1.04 19.77 -3.46
N ALA A 97 -0.21 19.90 -3.03
CA ALA A 97 -1.29 19.01 -3.47
C ALA A 97 -2.53 19.82 -3.86
N ALA A 98 -3.31 19.30 -4.81
CA ALA A 98 -4.64 19.84 -5.07
C ALA A 98 -5.51 19.71 -3.80
N ALA A 99 -6.27 20.72 -3.46
CA ALA A 99 -7.06 20.74 -2.22
C ALA A 99 -8.10 19.60 -2.16
N ASP A 100 -8.59 19.12 -3.30
CA ASP A 100 -9.50 17.97 -3.41
C ASP A 100 -8.77 16.61 -3.36
N ALA A 101 -7.44 16.61 -3.44
CA ALA A 101 -6.59 15.43 -3.24
C ALA A 101 -6.08 15.29 -1.79
N VAL A 102 -6.57 16.12 -0.88
CA VAL A 102 -6.15 16.16 0.52
C VAL A 102 -7.29 15.73 1.44
N VAL A 103 -6.97 14.94 2.45
CA VAL A 103 -7.92 14.48 3.49
C VAL A 103 -7.48 15.02 4.84
N THR A 104 -8.32 15.83 5.48
CA THR A 104 -8.12 16.24 6.88
C THR A 104 -8.25 15.01 7.78
N LEU A 105 -7.26 14.81 8.63
CA LEU A 105 -7.20 13.69 9.56
C LEU A 105 -7.92 14.02 10.87
N PRO A 106 -8.59 13.05 11.50
CA PRO A 106 -9.14 13.19 12.85
C PRO A 106 -8.08 13.54 13.89
N ALA A 107 -8.47 14.29 14.93
CA ALA A 107 -7.57 14.73 16.00
C ALA A 107 -6.91 13.57 16.76
N GLU A 108 -7.57 12.42 16.81
CA GLU A 108 -7.07 11.18 17.42
C GLU A 108 -5.79 10.66 16.73
N LEU A 109 -5.52 11.11 15.51
CA LEU A 109 -4.33 10.75 14.74
C LEU A 109 -3.18 11.75 14.90
N GLU A 110 -3.33 12.75 15.76
CA GLU A 110 -2.29 13.73 16.06
C GLU A 110 -1.00 13.04 16.53
N GLY A 111 0.13 13.37 15.90
CA GLY A 111 1.43 12.78 16.21
C GLY A 111 1.63 11.33 15.77
N GLN A 112 0.66 10.72 15.11
CA GLN A 112 0.77 9.35 14.60
C GLN A 112 1.18 9.35 13.12
N PRO A 113 2.02 8.38 12.68
CA PRO A 113 2.27 8.16 11.26
C PRO A 113 0.99 7.80 10.52
N PHE A 114 0.75 8.46 9.39
CA PHE A 114 -0.42 8.18 8.55
C PHE A 114 -0.09 8.24 7.06
N PRO A 115 0.58 7.22 6.47
CA PRO A 115 0.80 7.12 5.03
C PRO A 115 -0.54 6.86 4.33
N GLY A 116 -1.31 7.94 4.13
CA GLY A 116 -2.74 7.88 3.81
C GLY A 116 -3.04 7.23 2.48
N GLU A 117 -2.19 7.40 1.48
CA GLU A 117 -2.37 6.77 0.17
C GLU A 117 -2.38 5.24 0.30
N ALA A 118 -1.36 4.66 0.95
CA ALA A 118 -1.27 3.21 1.13
C ALA A 118 -2.43 2.63 1.96
N LEU A 119 -2.87 3.35 3.00
CA LEU A 119 -4.03 2.96 3.82
C LEU A 119 -5.33 3.04 3.00
N GLY A 120 -5.48 4.09 2.20
CA GLY A 120 -6.60 4.27 1.27
C GLY A 120 -6.65 3.18 0.20
N CYS A 121 -5.50 2.75 -0.32
CA CYS A 121 -5.40 1.61 -1.23
C CYS A 121 -5.95 0.34 -0.58
N ALA A 122 -5.63 0.05 0.68
CA ALA A 122 -6.18 -1.10 1.39
C ALA A 122 -7.71 -1.06 1.48
N MET A 123 -8.29 0.11 1.78
CA MET A 123 -9.75 0.29 1.84
C MET A 123 -10.40 0.11 0.46
N ASN A 124 -9.77 0.63 -0.60
CA ASN A 124 -10.28 0.49 -1.97
C ASN A 124 -10.24 -0.98 -2.44
N VAL A 125 -9.14 -1.70 -2.18
CA VAL A 125 -9.03 -3.14 -2.48
C VAL A 125 -10.07 -3.93 -1.69
N ALA A 126 -10.23 -3.66 -0.40
CA ALA A 126 -11.22 -4.32 0.45
C ALA A 126 -12.66 -4.13 -0.07
N ARG A 127 -13.01 -2.90 -0.48
CA ARG A 127 -14.33 -2.59 -1.07
C ARG A 127 -14.57 -3.41 -2.34
N ARG A 128 -13.58 -3.51 -3.22
CA ARG A 128 -13.68 -4.30 -4.46
C ARG A 128 -13.67 -5.81 -4.23
N SER A 129 -13.13 -6.24 -3.10
CA SER A 129 -13.11 -7.65 -2.69
C SER A 129 -14.46 -8.13 -2.17
N GLU A 130 -15.29 -7.23 -1.63
CA GLU A 130 -16.62 -7.55 -1.06
C GLU A 130 -16.52 -8.67 -0.02
N PHE A 131 -15.69 -8.47 0.99
CA PHE A 131 -15.56 -9.41 2.09
C PHE A 131 -16.89 -9.56 2.85
N ALA A 132 -17.22 -10.79 3.20
CA ALA A 132 -18.42 -11.10 3.99
C ALA A 132 -18.11 -12.14 5.07
N ALA A 133 -18.89 -12.11 6.15
CA ALA A 133 -18.79 -13.08 7.22
C ALA A 133 -18.98 -14.52 6.71
N GLY A 134 -18.15 -15.43 7.19
CA GLY A 134 -18.17 -16.85 6.82
C GLY A 134 -17.52 -17.20 5.49
N GLN A 135 -17.05 -16.22 4.71
CA GLN A 135 -16.24 -16.49 3.52
C GLN A 135 -14.84 -16.98 3.90
N THR A 136 -14.28 -17.86 3.08
CA THR A 136 -12.85 -18.19 3.11
C THR A 136 -12.11 -17.25 2.19
N VAL A 137 -11.17 -16.49 2.75
CA VAL A 137 -10.39 -15.47 2.04
C VAL A 137 -8.91 -15.84 2.09
N ALA A 138 -8.26 -16.01 0.95
CA ALA A 138 -6.81 -16.18 0.87
C ALA A 138 -6.13 -14.87 0.47
N VAL A 139 -5.05 -14.52 1.17
CA VAL A 139 -4.18 -13.36 0.86
C VAL A 139 -2.81 -13.90 0.45
N VAL A 140 -2.48 -13.79 -0.83
CA VAL A 140 -1.20 -14.21 -1.40
C VAL A 140 -0.25 -13.02 -1.47
N GLY A 141 0.70 -12.99 -0.56
CA GLY A 141 1.62 -11.88 -0.34
C GLY A 141 1.25 -11.04 0.88
N VAL A 142 2.06 -11.14 1.93
CA VAL A 142 1.91 -10.38 3.17
C VAL A 142 3.03 -9.34 3.24
N SER A 143 2.86 -8.25 2.51
CA SER A 143 3.55 -6.97 2.68
C SER A 143 2.70 -6.05 3.57
N PHE A 144 3.00 -4.76 3.62
CA PHE A 144 2.18 -3.77 4.32
C PHE A 144 0.71 -3.83 3.88
N LEU A 145 0.46 -3.75 2.57
CA LEU A 145 -0.90 -3.85 2.01
C LEU A 145 -1.55 -5.19 2.34
N GLY A 146 -0.82 -6.31 2.16
CA GLY A 146 -1.36 -7.64 2.46
C GLY A 146 -1.72 -7.83 3.93
N ALA A 147 -0.91 -7.30 4.86
CA ALA A 147 -1.18 -7.34 6.29
C ALA A 147 -2.44 -6.54 6.67
N LEU A 148 -2.64 -5.35 6.07
CA LEU A 148 -3.86 -4.57 6.24
C LEU A 148 -5.10 -5.31 5.70
N LEU A 149 -4.99 -5.96 4.54
CA LEU A 149 -6.09 -6.73 3.94
C LEU A 149 -6.44 -7.96 4.79
N VAL A 150 -5.45 -8.63 5.40
CA VAL A 150 -5.69 -9.69 6.40
C VAL A 150 -6.51 -9.14 7.55
N GLN A 151 -6.12 -7.99 8.12
CA GLN A 151 -6.82 -7.39 9.24
C GLN A 151 -8.26 -7.00 8.87
N ILE A 152 -8.47 -6.37 7.72
CA ILE A 152 -9.81 -5.95 7.26
C ILE A 152 -10.69 -7.18 7.01
N ALA A 153 -10.18 -8.23 6.35
CA ALA A 153 -10.95 -9.45 6.09
C ALA A 153 -11.31 -10.19 7.40
N ALA A 154 -10.37 -10.29 8.35
CA ALA A 154 -10.61 -10.90 9.65
C ALA A 154 -11.71 -10.14 10.45
N ARG A 155 -11.67 -8.80 10.40
CA ARG A 155 -12.69 -7.96 11.04
C ARG A 155 -14.06 -8.06 10.36
N ALA A 156 -14.10 -8.36 9.06
CA ALA A 156 -15.34 -8.72 8.36
C ALA A 156 -15.85 -10.12 8.72
N ARG A 157 -15.19 -10.81 9.66
CA ARG A 157 -15.50 -12.18 10.09
C ARG A 157 -15.36 -13.21 8.98
N ALA A 158 -14.43 -12.97 8.05
CA ALA A 158 -14.01 -13.98 7.10
C ALA A 158 -12.99 -14.92 7.76
N ARG A 159 -12.93 -16.16 7.31
CA ARG A 159 -11.86 -17.11 7.62
C ARG A 159 -10.66 -16.77 6.74
N VAL A 160 -9.60 -16.24 7.33
CA VAL A 160 -8.46 -15.72 6.56
C VAL A 160 -7.31 -16.72 6.53
N ILE A 161 -6.85 -17.01 5.32
CA ILE A 161 -5.66 -17.79 5.02
C ILE A 161 -4.62 -16.83 4.45
N ALA A 162 -3.45 -16.73 5.08
CA ALA A 162 -2.36 -15.89 4.58
C ALA A 162 -1.21 -16.72 4.05
N ILE A 163 -0.71 -16.38 2.87
CA ILE A 163 0.35 -17.09 2.18
C ILE A 163 1.49 -16.14 1.89
N ALA A 164 2.69 -16.45 2.38
CA ALA A 164 3.86 -15.60 2.17
C ALA A 164 5.14 -16.43 2.19
N ARG A 165 6.20 -15.88 1.59
CA ARG A 165 7.52 -16.49 1.56
C ARG A 165 8.27 -16.33 2.88
N ARG A 166 8.19 -15.14 3.50
CA ARG A 166 9.00 -14.78 4.65
C ARG A 166 8.34 -15.20 5.98
N PRO A 167 9.06 -15.89 6.89
CA PRO A 167 8.51 -16.29 8.18
C PRO A 167 7.99 -15.11 9.01
N TYR A 168 8.67 -13.95 8.98
CA TYR A 168 8.21 -12.74 9.67
C TYR A 168 6.84 -12.30 9.17
N ALA A 169 6.62 -12.27 7.85
CA ALA A 169 5.35 -11.90 7.25
C ALA A 169 4.21 -12.84 7.71
N LEU A 170 4.48 -14.13 7.84
CA LEU A 170 3.50 -15.10 8.37
C LEU A 170 3.18 -14.87 9.84
N ARG A 171 4.18 -14.49 10.67
CA ARG A 171 3.94 -14.10 12.08
C ARG A 171 3.04 -12.86 12.15
N VAL A 172 3.32 -11.87 11.31
CA VAL A 172 2.48 -10.66 11.23
C VAL A 172 1.07 -10.99 10.77
N ALA A 173 0.91 -11.82 9.75
CA ALA A 173 -0.43 -12.23 9.28
C ALA A 173 -1.26 -12.85 10.41
N ARG A 174 -0.66 -13.71 11.24
CA ARG A 174 -1.33 -14.26 12.42
C ARG A 174 -1.74 -13.19 13.42
N ALA A 175 -0.84 -12.25 13.71
CA ALA A 175 -1.12 -11.12 14.61
C ALA A 175 -2.25 -10.22 14.06
N MET A 176 -2.36 -10.10 12.73
CA MET A 176 -3.41 -9.35 12.05
C MET A 176 -4.75 -10.12 11.92
N GLY A 177 -4.81 -11.37 12.35
CA GLY A 177 -6.04 -12.15 12.40
C GLY A 177 -6.16 -13.26 11.35
N ALA A 178 -5.09 -13.64 10.66
CA ALA A 178 -5.11 -14.84 9.82
C ALA A 178 -5.26 -16.11 10.69
N GLU A 179 -6.26 -16.92 10.38
CA GLU A 179 -6.53 -18.19 11.06
C GLU A 179 -5.50 -19.25 10.67
N HIS A 180 -5.10 -19.25 9.40
CA HIS A 180 -4.10 -20.15 8.86
C HIS A 180 -3.03 -19.39 8.09
N THR A 181 -1.80 -19.91 8.14
CA THR A 181 -0.67 -19.35 7.39
C THR A 181 0.13 -20.45 6.74
N PHE A 182 0.52 -20.26 5.47
CA PHE A 182 1.35 -21.20 4.72
C PHE A 182 2.57 -20.49 4.13
N SER A 183 3.70 -21.19 4.13
CA SER A 183 4.88 -20.78 3.35
C SER A 183 4.66 -21.13 1.89
N SER A 184 4.88 -20.18 1.00
CA SER A 184 4.77 -20.43 -0.44
C SER A 184 5.99 -21.20 -0.99
N GLU A 185 7.01 -21.46 -0.19
CA GLU A 185 8.23 -22.16 -0.59
C GLU A 185 8.28 -23.62 -0.12
N ASP A 186 7.71 -23.92 1.04
CA ASP A 186 7.89 -25.19 1.72
C ASP A 186 6.67 -26.12 1.61
N ASP A 187 5.48 -25.57 1.34
CA ASP A 187 4.22 -26.30 1.40
C ASP A 187 3.60 -26.49 0.00
N ASP A 188 2.93 -27.62 -0.23
CA ASP A 188 1.93 -27.70 -1.30
C ASP A 188 0.68 -26.94 -0.84
N VAL A 189 0.75 -25.60 -0.98
CA VAL A 189 -0.26 -24.68 -0.49
C VAL A 189 -1.64 -25.00 -1.07
N VAL A 190 -1.71 -25.46 -2.32
CA VAL A 190 -3.01 -25.75 -2.96
C VAL A 190 -3.64 -26.97 -2.31
N ALA A 191 -2.90 -28.04 -2.14
CA ALA A 191 -3.39 -29.25 -1.47
C ALA A 191 -3.77 -28.97 -0.01
N ALA A 192 -2.94 -28.20 0.71
CA ALA A 192 -3.22 -27.83 2.10
C ALA A 192 -4.50 -26.99 2.23
N VAL A 193 -4.72 -26.02 1.33
CA VAL A 193 -5.94 -25.21 1.31
C VAL A 193 -7.14 -26.05 0.88
N GLU A 194 -6.99 -26.96 -0.07
CA GLU A 194 -8.04 -27.89 -0.50
C GLU A 194 -8.49 -28.78 0.66
N GLU A 195 -7.57 -29.38 1.38
CA GLU A 195 -7.87 -30.16 2.59
C GLU A 195 -8.59 -29.32 3.64
N LEU A 196 -8.05 -28.13 3.95
CA LEU A 196 -8.60 -27.18 4.93
C LEU A 196 -10.03 -26.75 4.62
N THR A 197 -10.39 -26.67 3.34
CA THR A 197 -11.70 -26.20 2.86
C THR A 197 -12.63 -27.36 2.44
N GLY A 198 -12.24 -28.60 2.69
CA GLY A 198 -13.02 -29.77 2.27
C GLY A 198 -13.22 -29.88 0.76
N GLY A 199 -12.21 -29.51 -0.02
CA GLY A 199 -12.22 -29.53 -1.49
C GLY A 199 -12.87 -28.30 -2.15
N THR A 200 -13.38 -27.34 -1.37
CA THR A 200 -14.13 -26.20 -1.94
C THR A 200 -13.22 -25.09 -2.44
N LEU A 201 -12.05 -24.85 -1.80
CA LEU A 201 -11.16 -23.71 -2.00
C LEU A 201 -11.73 -22.37 -1.49
N CYS A 202 -11.18 -21.23 -1.96
CA CYS A 202 -11.45 -19.92 -1.37
C CYS A 202 -12.51 -19.13 -2.14
N ASP A 203 -13.42 -18.47 -1.38
CA ASP A 203 -14.42 -17.54 -1.94
C ASP A 203 -13.78 -16.33 -2.60
N ARG A 204 -12.74 -15.79 -1.95
CA ARG A 204 -11.96 -14.65 -2.40
C ARG A 204 -10.49 -14.99 -2.29
N VAL A 205 -9.74 -14.65 -3.32
CA VAL A 205 -8.27 -14.75 -3.29
C VAL A 205 -7.70 -13.42 -3.73
N LEU A 206 -6.83 -12.83 -2.91
CA LEU A 206 -6.16 -11.58 -3.20
C LEU A 206 -4.71 -11.86 -3.60
N GLU A 207 -4.32 -11.48 -4.79
CA GLU A 207 -2.93 -11.42 -5.22
C GLU A 207 -2.38 -10.03 -4.89
N VAL A 208 -1.36 -9.95 -4.00
CA VAL A 208 -0.87 -8.68 -3.44
C VAL A 208 0.63 -8.48 -3.72
N THR A 209 1.21 -9.27 -4.60
CA THR A 209 2.66 -9.22 -4.85
C THR A 209 3.04 -8.54 -6.16
N GLY A 210 2.21 -8.67 -7.19
CA GLY A 210 2.50 -8.20 -8.54
C GLY A 210 3.44 -9.12 -9.34
N HIS A 211 3.62 -10.39 -8.94
CA HIS A 211 4.51 -11.33 -9.60
C HIS A 211 3.78 -12.53 -10.21
N GLN A 212 4.41 -13.17 -11.24
CA GLN A 212 3.80 -14.27 -11.98
C GLN A 212 3.46 -15.47 -11.09
N GLY A 213 4.42 -16.01 -10.32
CA GLY A 213 4.19 -17.21 -9.51
C GLY A 213 3.05 -17.05 -8.48
N PRO A 214 3.01 -15.97 -7.70
CA PRO A 214 1.88 -15.66 -6.82
C PRO A 214 0.54 -15.48 -7.56
N LEU A 215 0.52 -14.93 -8.77
CA LEU A 215 -0.68 -14.83 -9.59
C LEU A 215 -1.20 -16.22 -10.00
N ASP A 216 -0.30 -17.12 -10.42
CA ASP A 216 -0.62 -18.49 -10.78
C ASP A 216 -1.18 -19.26 -9.57
N LEU A 217 -0.51 -19.13 -8.41
CA LEU A 217 -0.99 -19.71 -7.15
C LEU A 217 -2.38 -19.17 -6.78
N ALA A 218 -2.55 -17.84 -6.84
CA ALA A 218 -3.82 -17.21 -6.50
C ALA A 218 -4.97 -17.73 -7.39
N GLY A 219 -4.74 -17.86 -8.71
CA GLY A 219 -5.73 -18.42 -9.63
C GLY A 219 -6.13 -19.88 -9.30
N ARG A 220 -5.18 -20.69 -8.80
CA ARG A 220 -5.42 -22.09 -8.39
C ARG A 220 -6.24 -22.20 -7.10
N LEU A 221 -6.17 -21.20 -6.22
CA LEU A 221 -6.85 -21.20 -4.92
C LEU A 221 -8.32 -20.74 -4.98
N VAL A 222 -8.75 -20.12 -6.09
CA VAL A 222 -10.13 -19.63 -6.23
C VAL A 222 -11.08 -20.80 -6.46
N ARG A 223 -12.15 -20.87 -5.67
CA ARG A 223 -13.21 -21.86 -5.86
C ARG A 223 -14.02 -21.63 -7.15
N VAL A 224 -14.83 -22.61 -7.51
CA VAL A 224 -15.87 -22.43 -8.58
C VAL A 224 -16.74 -21.23 -8.24
N ARG A 225 -16.90 -20.30 -9.21
CA ARG A 225 -17.62 -19.02 -9.06
C ARG A 225 -17.10 -18.15 -7.91
N GLY A 226 -15.84 -18.29 -7.55
CA GLY A 226 -15.14 -17.42 -6.62
C GLY A 226 -14.59 -16.17 -7.32
N ARG A 227 -13.89 -15.33 -6.56
CA ARG A 227 -13.30 -14.09 -7.09
C ARG A 227 -11.81 -14.05 -6.82
N LEU A 228 -11.04 -13.78 -7.87
CA LEU A 228 -9.64 -13.37 -7.83
C LEU A 228 -9.56 -11.85 -7.84
N VAL A 229 -8.90 -11.26 -6.84
CA VAL A 229 -8.67 -9.83 -6.74
C VAL A 229 -7.18 -9.55 -6.95
N ILE A 230 -6.85 -8.87 -8.03
CA ILE A 230 -5.49 -8.46 -8.35
C ILE A 230 -5.25 -7.10 -7.69
N ALA A 231 -4.54 -7.09 -6.58
CA ALA A 231 -4.17 -5.92 -5.79
C ALA A 231 -2.68 -5.56 -5.91
N GLY A 232 -1.85 -6.53 -6.30
CA GLY A 232 -0.44 -6.32 -6.58
C GLY A 232 -0.23 -5.47 -7.84
N TYR A 233 0.79 -4.60 -7.85
CA TYR A 233 1.11 -3.80 -9.02
C TYR A 233 2.05 -4.55 -9.96
N HIS A 234 1.52 -5.03 -11.07
CA HIS A 234 2.23 -5.77 -12.12
C HIS A 234 2.90 -4.79 -13.10
N GLN A 235 4.04 -4.23 -12.70
CA GLN A 235 4.69 -3.12 -13.43
C GLN A 235 5.89 -3.54 -14.31
N ASP A 236 6.30 -4.82 -14.26
CA ASP A 236 7.53 -5.30 -14.91
C ASP A 236 7.29 -6.16 -16.15
N GLY A 237 6.09 -6.09 -16.75
CA GLY A 237 5.75 -6.74 -18.00
C GLY A 237 4.43 -7.50 -18.02
N ALA A 238 4.16 -8.16 -19.14
CA ALA A 238 2.95 -8.97 -19.32
C ALA A 238 2.94 -10.20 -18.39
N ARG A 239 1.74 -10.69 -18.08
CA ARG A 239 1.51 -11.91 -17.32
C ARG A 239 0.79 -12.95 -18.17
N THR A 240 1.08 -14.21 -17.93
CA THR A 240 0.31 -15.33 -18.45
C THR A 240 -0.68 -15.81 -17.40
N VAL A 241 -1.81 -16.34 -17.85
CA VAL A 241 -2.84 -16.89 -16.96
C VAL A 241 -3.36 -18.21 -17.51
N ASP A 242 -3.72 -19.14 -16.65
CA ASP A 242 -4.43 -20.36 -17.04
C ASP A 242 -5.91 -20.04 -17.30
N MET A 243 -6.17 -19.55 -18.52
CA MET A 243 -7.52 -19.20 -18.92
C MET A 243 -8.44 -20.41 -18.97
N GLY A 244 -7.90 -21.63 -19.25
CA GLY A 244 -8.68 -22.86 -19.22
C GLY A 244 -9.24 -23.14 -17.82
N LEU A 245 -8.40 -23.07 -16.81
CA LEU A 245 -8.81 -23.22 -15.41
C LEU A 245 -9.82 -22.14 -14.99
N TRP A 246 -9.54 -20.88 -15.34
CA TRP A 246 -10.41 -19.77 -14.96
C TRP A 246 -11.80 -19.88 -15.59
N ASN A 247 -11.88 -20.24 -16.88
CA ASN A 247 -13.14 -20.50 -17.57
C ASN A 247 -13.88 -21.69 -16.97
N TRP A 248 -13.16 -22.79 -16.73
CA TRP A 248 -13.77 -24.00 -16.17
C TRP A 248 -14.42 -23.75 -14.81
N ARG A 249 -13.78 -22.94 -13.97
CA ARG A 249 -14.31 -22.56 -12.65
C ARG A 249 -15.27 -21.36 -12.70
N GLY A 250 -15.37 -20.65 -13.82
CA GLY A 250 -16.20 -19.45 -13.96
C GLY A 250 -15.88 -18.40 -12.90
N ILE A 251 -14.57 -18.12 -12.69
CA ILE A 251 -14.14 -17.15 -11.68
C ILE A 251 -14.34 -15.71 -12.14
N ASP A 252 -14.69 -14.82 -11.21
CA ASP A 252 -14.62 -13.39 -11.42
C ASP A 252 -13.19 -12.90 -11.21
N VAL A 253 -12.66 -12.10 -12.12
CA VAL A 253 -11.34 -11.48 -11.96
C VAL A 253 -11.49 -9.97 -11.87
N ILE A 254 -11.07 -9.40 -10.73
CA ILE A 254 -11.17 -7.97 -10.45
C ILE A 254 -9.76 -7.39 -10.34
N ASN A 255 -9.44 -6.44 -11.20
CA ASN A 255 -8.24 -5.61 -10.99
C ASN A 255 -8.59 -4.49 -10.00
N ALA A 256 -7.99 -4.54 -8.82
CA ALA A 256 -8.34 -3.62 -7.73
C ALA A 256 -7.48 -2.35 -7.68
N HIS A 257 -6.59 -2.17 -8.66
CA HIS A 257 -5.84 -0.92 -8.79
C HIS A 257 -6.79 0.24 -9.11
N GLU A 258 -6.62 1.36 -8.43
CA GLU A 258 -7.43 2.55 -8.60
C GLU A 258 -6.72 3.60 -9.44
N ARG A 259 -7.44 4.41 -10.18
CA ARG A 259 -6.91 5.52 -10.97
C ARG A 259 -7.74 6.80 -10.82
N GLU A 260 -8.92 6.71 -10.23
CA GLU A 260 -9.78 7.87 -10.00
C GLU A 260 -9.41 8.54 -8.68
N GLN A 261 -9.02 9.81 -8.72
CA GLN A 261 -8.64 10.60 -7.55
C GLN A 261 -9.73 10.59 -6.48
N ALA A 262 -10.99 10.76 -6.88
CA ALA A 262 -12.11 10.75 -5.93
C ALA A 262 -12.24 9.40 -5.17
N ALA A 263 -11.92 8.28 -5.81
CA ALA A 263 -11.91 6.97 -5.16
C ALA A 263 -10.72 6.82 -4.21
N TYR A 264 -9.55 7.34 -4.57
CA TYR A 264 -8.40 7.41 -3.66
C TYR A 264 -8.73 8.20 -2.39
N VAL A 265 -9.19 9.45 -2.56
CA VAL A 265 -9.55 10.35 -1.45
C VAL A 265 -10.61 9.72 -0.54
N ARG A 266 -11.60 9.04 -1.11
CA ARG A 266 -12.59 8.29 -0.34
C ARG A 266 -11.94 7.19 0.49
N GLY A 267 -11.04 6.41 -0.11
CA GLY A 267 -10.32 5.35 0.60
C GLY A 267 -9.46 5.89 1.75
N VAL A 268 -8.74 7.00 1.54
CA VAL A 268 -7.95 7.66 2.60
C VAL A 268 -8.85 8.12 3.74
N ARG A 269 -10.01 8.73 3.42
CA ARG A 269 -10.97 9.17 4.44
C ARG A 269 -11.54 8.01 5.25
N GLU A 270 -11.92 6.92 4.59
CA GLU A 270 -12.39 5.70 5.25
C GLU A 270 -11.30 5.09 6.15
N ALA A 271 -10.04 5.06 5.68
CA ALA A 271 -8.92 4.61 6.48
C ALA A 271 -8.69 5.49 7.71
N ALA A 272 -8.75 6.82 7.56
CA ALA A 272 -8.58 7.76 8.66
C ALA A 272 -9.63 7.52 9.77
N HIS A 273 -10.90 7.36 9.38
CA HIS A 273 -11.95 7.03 10.34
C HIS A 273 -11.78 5.65 10.96
N ALA A 274 -11.36 4.66 10.18
CA ALA A 274 -11.14 3.29 10.67
C ALA A 274 -10.00 3.23 11.69
N VAL A 275 -8.90 3.96 11.45
CA VAL A 275 -7.76 4.02 12.37
C VAL A 275 -8.14 4.80 13.63
N ALA A 276 -8.76 5.97 13.51
CA ALA A 276 -9.22 6.76 14.64
C ALA A 276 -10.21 5.99 15.54
N ALA A 277 -11.08 5.18 14.96
CA ALA A 277 -12.01 4.32 15.67
C ALA A 277 -11.40 3.01 16.23
N GLY A 278 -10.10 2.75 16.00
CA GLY A 278 -9.44 1.50 16.37
C GLY A 278 -9.92 0.27 15.58
N SER A 279 -10.69 0.47 14.50
CA SER A 279 -11.15 -0.60 13.63
C SER A 279 -10.15 -0.99 12.53
N LEU A 280 -9.06 -0.28 12.39
CA LEU A 280 -7.87 -0.61 11.61
C LEU A 280 -6.65 -0.16 12.43
N ASP A 281 -5.69 -1.05 12.64
CA ASP A 281 -4.45 -0.73 13.36
C ASP A 281 -3.23 -0.97 12.46
N PRO A 282 -2.69 0.08 11.83
CA PRO A 282 -1.49 -0.01 11.01
C PRO A 282 -0.19 0.11 11.82
N GLN A 283 -0.25 0.54 13.10
CA GLN A 283 0.94 0.88 13.89
C GLN A 283 1.98 -0.24 13.98
N PRO A 284 1.60 -1.53 14.23
CA PRO A 284 2.58 -2.62 14.29
C PRO A 284 3.26 -2.92 12.95
N LEU A 285 2.77 -2.34 11.86
CA LEU A 285 3.30 -2.55 10.51
C LEU A 285 4.36 -1.53 10.10
N TYR A 286 4.49 -0.41 10.81
CA TYR A 286 5.55 0.60 10.62
C TYR A 286 6.82 0.12 11.31
N THR A 287 7.65 -0.61 10.59
CA THR A 287 8.76 -1.37 11.18
C THR A 287 10.09 -0.64 11.14
N HIS A 288 10.26 0.32 10.23
CA HIS A 288 11.51 1.04 10.04
C HIS A 288 11.23 2.52 9.81
N GLU A 289 12.04 3.38 10.42
CA GLU A 289 11.96 4.82 10.24
C GLU A 289 13.35 5.36 9.90
N PHE A 290 13.42 6.30 8.95
CA PHE A 290 14.63 6.89 8.44
C PHE A 290 14.46 8.41 8.38
N GLY A 291 15.54 9.16 8.62
CA GLY A 291 15.57 10.59 8.29
C GLY A 291 15.70 10.80 6.78
N LEU A 292 15.34 11.99 6.29
CA LEU A 292 15.46 12.34 4.87
C LEU A 292 16.87 12.12 4.31
N ALA A 293 17.91 12.38 5.11
CA ALA A 293 19.29 12.13 4.73
C ALA A 293 19.62 10.64 4.51
N GLN A 294 18.78 9.76 4.98
CA GLN A 294 18.92 8.30 4.87
C GLN A 294 17.96 7.70 3.81
N ILE A 295 17.47 8.51 2.88
CA ILE A 295 16.49 8.07 1.86
C ILE A 295 17.01 6.86 1.06
N GLY A 296 18.30 6.82 0.75
CA GLY A 296 18.93 5.69 0.06
C GLY A 296 18.91 4.40 0.89
N ASP A 297 19.10 4.50 2.20
CA ASP A 297 18.99 3.35 3.11
C ASP A 297 17.54 2.86 3.20
N ALA A 298 16.57 3.78 3.19
CA ALA A 298 15.15 3.45 3.21
C ALA A 298 14.74 2.63 1.97
N PHE A 299 15.13 3.06 0.77
CA PHE A 299 14.87 2.30 -0.46
C PHE A 299 15.61 0.97 -0.49
N SER A 300 16.89 0.96 -0.13
CA SER A 300 17.70 -0.25 -0.10
C SER A 300 17.15 -1.28 0.89
N THR A 301 16.70 -0.84 2.05
CA THR A 301 16.05 -1.69 3.06
C THR A 301 14.71 -2.23 2.56
N ALA A 302 13.94 -1.41 1.83
CA ALA A 302 12.66 -1.82 1.26
C ALA A 302 12.83 -2.86 0.12
N ILE A 303 13.95 -2.85 -0.59
CA ILE A 303 14.32 -3.89 -1.57
C ILE A 303 14.81 -5.15 -0.86
N ALA A 304 15.76 -5.01 0.06
CA ALA A 304 16.39 -6.15 0.76
C ALA A 304 15.40 -6.89 1.66
N ARG A 305 14.42 -6.19 2.22
CA ARG A 305 13.38 -6.74 3.12
C ARG A 305 13.97 -7.66 4.20
N PRO A 306 14.87 -7.17 5.05
CA PRO A 306 15.47 -7.98 6.11
C PRO A 306 14.40 -8.57 7.03
N ASP A 307 14.76 -9.54 7.86
CA ASP A 307 13.81 -10.05 8.87
C ASP A 307 13.32 -8.90 9.74
N GLY A 308 12.04 -8.86 10.03
CA GLY A 308 11.43 -7.73 10.72
C GLY A 308 10.93 -6.59 9.82
N PHE A 309 11.21 -6.57 8.51
CA PHE A 309 10.79 -5.48 7.62
C PHE A 309 9.37 -5.69 7.07
N LEU A 310 8.55 -4.64 7.14
CA LEU A 310 7.27 -4.52 6.43
C LEU A 310 7.07 -3.17 5.75
N LYS A 311 7.25 -2.07 6.48
CA LYS A 311 7.08 -0.71 5.98
C LYS A 311 8.18 0.19 6.50
N ALA A 312 8.77 0.95 5.61
CA ALA A 312 9.66 2.05 5.94
C ALA A 312 8.89 3.38 5.87
N LEU A 313 9.18 4.27 6.80
CA LEU A 313 8.74 5.66 6.83
C LEU A 313 9.97 6.56 6.73
N VAL A 314 9.84 7.68 6.03
CA VAL A 314 10.87 8.72 5.92
C VAL A 314 10.35 9.98 6.62
N ARG A 315 11.19 10.58 7.48
CA ARG A 315 10.92 11.84 8.16
C ARG A 315 11.83 12.92 7.59
N PRO A 316 11.31 14.05 7.13
CA PRO A 316 12.10 15.18 6.65
C PRO A 316 13.01 15.84 7.69
#